data_df222bed616a2dc174b9d319977ca8b0
#
_entry.id   df222bed616a2dc174b9d319977ca8b0
#
_cell.length_a   1.000
_cell.length_b   1.000
_cell.length_c   1.000
_cell.angle_alpha   90.00
_cell.angle_beta   90.00
_cell.angle_gamma   90.00
#
_symmetry.space_group_name_H-M   'P 1'
#
loop_
_entity.id
_entity.type
_entity.pdbx_description
1 polymer ?
#
loop_
_entity_poly.entity_id
_entity_poly.type
_entity_poly.pdbx_seq_one_letter_code
_entity_poly.pdbx_strand_id
1 'polypeptide(L)'
;MSENSNPVREEVRARYASVALSVTNEGRRSLLADAPAVSCCGGTDTASATDAAGCCGTAQTADTTHAAASACCTADDAVADQGADASAGCCAPAAIDESLVFGSVLYDDASTQDLPGAALLASLGCGNPTAVADLQAGETVLDLGSGGGIDVLLSARRVGPTGFAYGLDMTDEMLALARQNAAAAQAQNVEFLKGTIEEIPLDAGTVDVVISNCVINLSTDKPAVIGEMFRVLRPGGRVGVSDVVAENHLAPAQRAERGSHVGCIAGALSIAEYEAFLADAGFEQVSVTLTHEVTDGMHGAIVRAVKPARTV
;
A
#
# COMPACT_ATOMS: atom_id res chain seq x y z
N MET A 1 7.08 -14.83 -29.61
CA MET A 1 6.06 -15.39 -28.72
C MET A 1 5.46 -14.20 -28.01
N SER A 2 4.23 -13.79 -28.30
CA SER A 2 3.62 -12.65 -27.65
C SER A 2 3.31 -13.03 -26.21
N GLU A 3 3.98 -12.36 -25.27
CA GLU A 3 3.60 -12.37 -23.86
C GLU A 3 2.14 -11.95 -23.79
N ASN A 4 1.32 -12.87 -23.31
CA ASN A 4 -0.08 -12.63 -23.04
C ASN A 4 -0.12 -11.75 -21.78
N SER A 5 0.07 -10.42 -21.96
CA SER A 5 0.12 -9.49 -20.84
C SER A 5 -1.23 -9.49 -20.13
N ASN A 6 -1.25 -9.92 -18.88
CA ASN A 6 -2.43 -9.88 -18.03
C ASN A 6 -2.84 -8.41 -17.82
N PRO A 7 -4.02 -7.96 -18.26
CA PRO A 7 -4.43 -6.56 -18.21
C PRO A 7 -4.41 -5.98 -16.80
N VAL A 8 -4.75 -6.78 -15.79
CA VAL A 8 -4.71 -6.36 -14.37
C VAL A 8 -3.27 -6.09 -13.94
N ARG A 9 -2.31 -6.94 -14.32
CA ARG A 9 -0.90 -6.74 -14.02
C ARG A 9 -0.36 -5.46 -14.65
N GLU A 10 -0.74 -5.15 -15.89
CA GLU A 10 -0.32 -3.92 -16.57
C GLU A 10 -0.92 -2.67 -15.93
N GLU A 11 -2.17 -2.71 -15.48
CA GLU A 11 -2.81 -1.62 -14.73
C GLU A 11 -2.07 -1.35 -13.42
N VAL A 12 -1.78 -2.40 -12.65
CA VAL A 12 -1.00 -2.32 -11.40
C VAL A 12 0.38 -1.72 -11.68
N ARG A 13 1.10 -2.25 -12.68
CA ARG A 13 2.43 -1.76 -13.05
C ARG A 13 2.42 -0.27 -13.42
N ALA A 14 1.46 0.16 -14.24
CA ALA A 14 1.34 1.56 -14.66
C ALA A 14 1.07 2.50 -13.48
N ARG A 15 0.19 2.12 -12.54
CA ARG A 15 -0.07 2.92 -11.34
C ARG A 15 1.16 3.05 -10.46
N TYR A 16 1.85 1.96 -10.16
CA TYR A 16 3.04 2.00 -9.31
C TYR A 16 4.21 2.75 -9.97
N ALA A 17 4.40 2.62 -11.29
CA ALA A 17 5.34 3.44 -12.06
C ALA A 17 5.04 4.94 -11.91
N SER A 18 3.76 5.34 -12.04
CA SER A 18 3.32 6.72 -11.85
C SER A 18 3.65 7.25 -10.45
N VAL A 19 3.42 6.44 -9.41
CA VAL A 19 3.77 6.81 -8.02
C VAL A 19 5.27 7.01 -7.87
N ALA A 20 6.11 6.09 -8.37
CA ALA A 20 7.56 6.21 -8.30
C ALA A 20 8.06 7.50 -8.98
N LEU A 21 7.54 7.81 -10.17
CA LEU A 21 7.88 9.03 -10.90
C LEU A 21 7.42 10.30 -10.19
N SER A 22 6.28 10.27 -9.50
CA SER A 22 5.79 11.42 -8.74
C SER A 22 6.66 11.78 -7.54
N VAL A 23 7.31 10.80 -6.94
CA VAL A 23 8.17 10.96 -5.77
C VAL A 23 9.59 11.37 -6.15
N THR A 24 10.04 11.07 -7.38
CA THR A 24 11.34 11.50 -7.87
C THR A 24 11.38 13.00 -8.20
N ASN A 25 12.57 13.63 -8.13
CA ASN A 25 12.71 15.05 -8.46
C ASN A 25 12.31 15.39 -9.90
N GLU A 26 12.40 14.44 -10.82
CA GLU A 26 11.98 14.59 -12.22
C GLU A 26 10.46 14.54 -12.34
N GLY A 27 9.79 13.63 -11.64
CA GLY A 27 8.34 13.55 -11.59
C GLY A 27 7.71 14.78 -10.94
N ARG A 28 8.31 15.34 -9.87
CA ARG A 28 7.85 16.60 -9.26
C ARG A 28 7.86 17.76 -10.23
N ARG A 29 8.87 17.86 -11.10
CA ARG A 29 8.93 18.92 -12.12
C ARG A 29 7.88 18.74 -13.21
N SER A 30 7.61 17.51 -13.62
CA SER A 30 6.59 17.21 -14.62
C SER A 30 5.18 17.51 -14.08
N LEU A 31 4.87 17.10 -12.86
CA LEU A 31 3.56 17.38 -12.23
C LEU A 31 3.32 18.87 -11.98
N LEU A 32 4.38 19.64 -11.73
CA LEU A 32 4.29 21.10 -11.59
C LEU A 32 4.18 21.82 -12.95
N ALA A 33 4.69 21.20 -14.03
CA ALA A 33 4.57 21.74 -15.38
C ALA A 33 3.19 21.48 -16.01
N ASP A 34 2.55 20.36 -15.65
CA ASP A 34 1.24 19.95 -16.17
C ASP A 34 0.05 20.38 -15.28
N ALA A 35 0.31 20.98 -14.11
CA ALA A 35 -0.75 21.53 -13.29
C ALA A 35 -1.39 22.72 -14.02
N PRO A 36 -2.67 22.68 -14.37
CA PRO A 36 -3.34 23.85 -14.94
C PRO A 36 -3.18 25.00 -13.94
N ALA A 37 -2.65 26.12 -14.41
CA ALA A 37 -2.60 27.33 -13.62
C ALA A 37 -4.03 27.67 -13.20
N VAL A 38 -4.39 27.35 -11.96
CA VAL A 38 -5.66 27.77 -11.37
C VAL A 38 -5.50 29.26 -11.15
N SER A 39 -5.89 30.04 -12.16
CA SER A 39 -6.02 31.49 -12.05
C SER A 39 -7.16 31.79 -11.07
N CYS A 40 -6.83 31.93 -9.82
CA CYS A 40 -7.71 32.51 -8.84
C CYS A 40 -7.66 34.04 -9.02
N CYS A 41 -8.32 34.58 -10.03
CA CYS A 41 -8.81 35.97 -10.10
C CYS A 41 -9.34 36.23 -11.51
N GLY A 42 -10.58 35.84 -11.78
CA GLY A 42 -11.38 36.40 -12.85
C GLY A 42 -12.32 37.46 -12.27
N GLY A 43 -11.86 38.69 -12.22
CA GLY A 43 -12.68 39.84 -11.87
C GLY A 43 -12.20 41.03 -12.70
N THR A 44 -12.86 41.26 -13.84
CA THR A 44 -12.81 42.53 -14.52
C THR A 44 -13.59 43.53 -13.68
N ASP A 45 -12.90 44.60 -13.18
CA ASP A 45 -13.43 45.94 -13.34
C ASP A 45 -12.42 47.00 -12.87
N THR A 46 -12.33 48.02 -13.68
CA THR A 46 -11.57 49.24 -13.56
C THR A 46 -11.95 50.07 -12.35
N ALA A 47 -10.98 50.48 -11.53
CA ALA A 47 -10.87 51.83 -10.98
C ALA A 47 -9.71 51.99 -9.96
N SER A 48 -8.84 52.94 -10.28
CA SER A 48 -8.14 53.91 -9.42
C SER A 48 -7.47 53.48 -8.10
N ALA A 49 -6.16 53.82 -8.10
CA ALA A 49 -5.24 53.76 -6.97
C ALA A 49 -5.77 54.50 -5.71
N THR A 50 -5.53 53.91 -4.57
CA THR A 50 -4.81 54.45 -3.40
C THR A 50 -4.92 53.50 -2.22
N ASP A 51 -3.78 53.43 -1.48
CA ASP A 51 -3.61 52.95 -0.11
C ASP A 51 -3.40 51.44 0.16
N ALA A 52 -2.13 51.22 0.46
CA ALA A 52 -1.58 50.07 1.16
C ALA A 52 -2.05 50.03 2.63
N ALA A 53 -2.44 48.84 3.09
CA ALA A 53 -2.05 48.35 4.45
C ALA A 53 -2.75 47.03 4.78
N GLY A 54 -1.94 45.98 4.99
CA GLY A 54 -2.09 45.16 6.16
C GLY A 54 -3.17 44.07 6.19
N CYS A 55 -2.77 42.84 5.88
CA CYS A 55 -3.40 41.65 6.48
C CYS A 55 -2.34 40.62 6.80
N CYS A 56 -1.63 40.85 7.90
CA CYS A 56 -1.02 39.83 8.72
C CYS A 56 -1.60 39.98 10.13
N GLY A 57 -2.49 39.12 10.52
CA GLY A 57 -3.06 39.02 11.88
C GLY A 57 -2.79 37.65 12.46
N THR A 58 -1.97 37.69 13.44
CA THR A 58 -1.41 36.65 14.29
C THR A 58 -2.43 35.74 14.94
N ALA A 59 -1.94 34.49 15.15
CA ALA A 59 -2.52 33.43 15.96
C ALA A 59 -2.91 33.86 17.38
N GLN A 60 -3.97 33.27 17.92
CA GLN A 60 -4.07 32.94 19.34
C GLN A 60 -4.92 31.69 19.56
N THR A 61 -4.39 30.85 20.43
CA THR A 61 -4.85 29.61 21.04
C THR A 61 -6.14 29.76 21.85
N ALA A 62 -6.98 28.70 21.84
CA ALA A 62 -7.69 28.14 22.98
C ALA A 62 -8.70 27.08 22.51
N ASP A 63 -8.46 25.86 22.81
CA ASP A 63 -9.01 25.00 23.88
C ASP A 63 -10.50 24.59 23.77
N THR A 64 -10.67 23.26 23.78
CA THR A 64 -11.72 22.40 24.32
C THR A 64 -13.13 22.32 23.71
N THR A 65 -13.44 21.02 23.49
CA THR A 65 -14.67 20.25 23.80
C THR A 65 -15.87 20.27 22.86
N HIS A 66 -16.16 19.01 22.43
CA HIS A 66 -17.49 18.39 22.24
C HIS A 66 -18.62 19.14 21.53
N ALA A 67 -19.11 18.59 20.45
CA ALA A 67 -20.43 17.96 20.41
C ALA A 67 -20.88 17.67 18.98
N ALA A 68 -21.36 16.49 18.76
CA ALA A 68 -22.13 16.08 17.59
C ALA A 68 -23.36 16.99 17.42
N ALA A 69 -23.59 17.41 16.19
CA ALA A 69 -24.90 17.96 15.83
C ALA A 69 -25.28 17.44 14.44
N SER A 70 -26.11 16.41 14.47
CA SER A 70 -27.04 16.04 13.41
C SER A 70 -27.93 17.23 13.10
N ALA A 71 -27.97 17.67 11.84
CA ALA A 71 -28.99 18.60 11.37
C ALA A 71 -29.69 18.01 10.16
N CYS A 72 -30.91 17.55 10.43
CA CYS A 72 -31.89 17.13 9.47
C CYS A 72 -32.27 18.27 8.50
N CYS A 73 -32.44 17.91 7.24
CA CYS A 73 -33.18 18.74 6.26
C CYS A 73 -34.66 18.69 6.62
N THR A 74 -35.24 19.83 6.97
CA THR A 74 -36.70 20.04 6.97
C THR A 74 -37.11 20.56 5.61
N ALA A 75 -38.06 19.89 4.98
CA ALA A 75 -38.79 20.34 3.82
C ALA A 75 -39.88 21.30 4.29
N ASP A 76 -40.06 22.40 3.56
CA ASP A 76 -41.36 22.94 3.15
C ASP A 76 -41.17 24.10 2.17
N ASP A 77 -41.79 24.02 1.11
CA ASP A 77 -42.72 24.79 0.33
C ASP A 77 -42.48 24.81 -1.19
N ALA A 78 -43.55 24.47 -1.84
CA ALA A 78 -43.73 24.29 -3.27
C ALA A 78 -43.64 25.61 -4.04
N VAL A 79 -43.17 25.56 -5.31
CA VAL A 79 -43.88 26.01 -6.52
C VAL A 79 -43.18 25.45 -7.75
N ALA A 80 -43.99 24.98 -8.72
CA ALA A 80 -43.65 24.32 -9.97
C ALA A 80 -42.92 25.24 -10.97
N ASP A 81 -42.02 24.67 -11.79
CA ASP A 81 -42.19 24.43 -13.24
C ASP A 81 -40.92 23.88 -13.92
N GLN A 82 -41.15 22.85 -14.74
CA GLN A 82 -40.47 22.37 -15.96
C GLN A 82 -38.93 22.19 -16.05
N GLY A 83 -38.56 20.92 -16.13
CA GLY A 83 -37.68 20.36 -17.17
C GLY A 83 -36.20 20.40 -16.99
N ALA A 84 -35.64 19.29 -16.56
CA ALA A 84 -34.47 18.63 -17.16
C ALA A 84 -33.90 17.57 -16.23
N ASP A 85 -33.61 16.41 -16.78
CA ASP A 85 -32.87 15.29 -16.18
C ASP A 85 -31.75 15.68 -15.23
N ALA A 86 -31.85 15.23 -13.99
CA ALA A 86 -30.70 15.03 -13.12
C ALA A 86 -31.08 14.06 -11.98
N SER A 87 -31.11 12.78 -12.28
CA SER A 87 -31.03 11.75 -11.24
C SER A 87 -29.60 11.64 -10.73
N ALA A 88 -29.20 12.58 -9.88
CA ALA A 88 -28.01 12.44 -9.04
C ALA A 88 -28.48 11.91 -7.69
N GLY A 89 -28.41 10.58 -7.50
CA GLY A 89 -28.70 9.93 -6.24
C GLY A 89 -27.74 10.42 -5.14
N CYS A 90 -28.32 11.02 -4.09
CA CYS A 90 -27.60 11.46 -2.88
C CYS A 90 -27.22 10.30 -1.95
N CYS A 91 -26.86 9.13 -2.49
CA CYS A 91 -26.38 7.97 -1.73
C CYS A 91 -25.29 7.23 -2.52
N ALA A 92 -24.23 7.96 -2.93
CA ALA A 92 -23.00 7.31 -3.25
C ALA A 92 -22.33 6.90 -1.92
N PRO A 93 -21.87 5.67 -1.73
CA PRO A 93 -21.07 5.32 -0.57
C PRO A 93 -19.89 6.28 -0.51
N ALA A 94 -19.62 6.84 0.68
CA ALA A 94 -18.50 7.73 0.89
C ALA A 94 -17.24 7.02 0.37
N ALA A 95 -16.51 7.64 -0.56
CA ALA A 95 -15.24 7.13 -1.03
C ALA A 95 -14.33 7.02 0.19
N ILE A 96 -13.72 5.83 0.37
CA ILE A 96 -12.75 5.60 1.43
C ILE A 96 -11.59 6.57 1.19
N ASP A 97 -11.21 7.33 2.21
CA ASP A 97 -9.97 8.10 2.16
C ASP A 97 -8.79 7.11 2.28
N GLU A 98 -8.31 6.65 1.14
CA GLU A 98 -7.22 5.67 1.06
C GLU A 98 -5.98 6.13 1.84
N SER A 99 -5.77 7.44 2.02
CA SER A 99 -4.61 7.98 2.73
C SER A 99 -4.62 7.69 4.24
N LEU A 100 -5.80 7.41 4.82
CA LEU A 100 -5.95 7.08 6.24
C LEU A 100 -5.78 5.56 6.51
N VAL A 101 -5.89 4.75 5.48
CA VAL A 101 -5.90 3.28 5.59
C VAL A 101 -4.59 2.67 5.07
N PHE A 102 -3.92 3.37 4.15
CA PHE A 102 -2.71 2.89 3.49
C PHE A 102 -1.56 3.89 3.61
N GLY A 103 -0.33 3.39 3.49
CA GLY A 103 0.87 4.21 3.35
C GLY A 103 1.69 4.38 4.62
N SER A 104 2.54 5.41 4.61
CA SER A 104 3.58 5.63 5.64
C SER A 104 3.04 5.91 7.04
N VAL A 105 1.78 6.29 7.19
CA VAL A 105 1.14 6.52 8.51
C VAL A 105 1.04 5.27 9.38
N LEU A 106 1.20 4.08 8.78
CA LEU A 106 1.12 2.78 9.47
C LEU A 106 2.46 2.33 10.09
N TYR A 107 3.54 3.11 9.88
CA TYR A 107 4.83 2.87 10.51
C TYR A 107 5.01 3.83 11.69
N ASP A 108 5.60 3.34 12.78
CA ASP A 108 5.92 4.20 13.91
C ASP A 108 7.11 5.14 13.59
N ASP A 109 7.10 6.35 14.18
CA ASP A 109 8.11 7.37 13.94
C ASP A 109 9.53 6.89 14.31
N ALA A 110 9.65 6.04 15.31
CA ALA A 110 10.96 5.53 15.75
C ALA A 110 11.55 4.56 14.71
N SER A 111 10.72 3.75 14.04
CA SER A 111 11.19 2.81 13.01
C SER A 111 11.53 3.50 11.70
N THR A 112 10.89 4.63 11.41
CA THR A 112 11.08 5.39 10.17
C THR A 112 12.13 6.51 10.28
N GLN A 113 12.58 6.80 11.49
CA GLN A 113 13.64 7.78 11.72
C GLN A 113 14.88 7.44 10.87
N ASP A 114 15.44 8.43 10.19
CA ASP A 114 16.59 8.31 9.28
C ASP A 114 16.34 7.49 8.00
N LEU A 115 15.08 7.17 7.64
CA LEU A 115 14.76 6.67 6.31
C LEU A 115 14.62 7.81 5.30
N PRO A 116 15.01 7.60 4.04
CA PRO A 116 14.78 8.58 2.99
C PRO A 116 13.28 8.90 2.86
N GLY A 117 12.93 10.19 2.85
CA GLY A 117 11.53 10.63 2.72
C GLY A 117 10.84 10.09 1.47
N ALA A 118 11.61 9.85 0.39
CA ALA A 118 11.09 9.25 -0.84
C ALA A 118 10.62 7.79 -0.65
N ALA A 119 11.27 7.01 0.23
CA ALA A 119 10.83 5.65 0.57
C ALA A 119 9.48 5.67 1.29
N LEU A 120 9.31 6.61 2.23
CA LEU A 120 8.06 6.80 2.97
C LEU A 120 6.92 7.25 2.05
N LEU A 121 7.17 8.22 1.16
CA LEU A 121 6.15 8.74 0.22
C LEU A 121 5.72 7.73 -0.84
N ALA A 122 6.56 6.75 -1.17
CA ALA A 122 6.23 5.69 -2.12
C ALA A 122 5.56 4.47 -1.45
N SER A 123 5.36 4.49 -0.12
CA SER A 123 4.67 3.41 0.59
C SER A 123 3.17 3.47 0.32
N LEU A 124 2.62 2.35 -0.14
CA LEU A 124 1.19 2.14 -0.40
C LEU A 124 0.66 0.90 0.37
N GLY A 125 1.43 0.41 1.33
CA GLY A 125 1.07 -0.77 2.11
C GLY A 125 -0.01 -0.52 3.15
N CYS A 126 -0.64 -1.58 3.62
CA CYS A 126 -1.72 -1.57 4.60
C CYS A 126 -1.28 -1.96 6.02
N GLY A 127 0.03 -2.02 6.29
CA GLY A 127 0.56 -2.37 7.61
C GLY A 127 2.08 -2.31 7.69
N ASN A 128 2.63 -2.89 8.75
CA ASN A 128 4.08 -2.98 8.99
C ASN A 128 4.52 -4.46 9.08
N PRO A 129 4.82 -5.11 7.94
CA PRO A 129 5.18 -6.52 7.92
C PRO A 129 6.51 -6.80 8.64
N THR A 130 7.43 -5.84 8.69
CA THR A 130 8.72 -6.02 9.40
C THR A 130 8.54 -6.14 10.91
N ALA A 131 7.52 -5.47 11.47
CA ALA A 131 7.19 -5.58 12.88
C ALA A 131 6.54 -6.95 13.21
N VAL A 132 5.77 -7.49 12.27
CA VAL A 132 5.02 -8.75 12.49
C VAL A 132 5.83 -10.00 12.17
N ALA A 133 6.87 -9.90 11.36
CA ALA A 133 7.73 -11.02 10.97
C ALA A 133 8.75 -11.41 12.05
N ASP A 134 8.90 -10.60 13.10
CA ASP A 134 9.84 -10.82 14.22
C ASP A 134 11.26 -11.15 13.74
N LEU A 135 11.84 -10.22 12.94
CA LEU A 135 13.14 -10.39 12.30
C LEU A 135 14.28 -10.50 13.31
N GLN A 136 15.16 -11.48 13.11
CA GLN A 136 16.32 -11.75 13.96
C GLN A 136 17.63 -11.34 13.27
N ALA A 137 18.63 -11.01 14.08
CA ALA A 137 19.96 -10.68 13.56
C ALA A 137 20.56 -11.86 12.75
N GLY A 138 21.10 -11.56 11.57
CA GLY A 138 21.73 -12.53 10.69
C GLY A 138 20.76 -13.22 9.71
N GLU A 139 19.46 -12.97 9.78
CA GLU A 139 18.50 -13.56 8.84
C GLU A 139 18.59 -12.95 7.44
N THR A 140 18.19 -13.74 6.46
CA THR A 140 17.96 -13.31 5.08
C THR A 140 16.47 -13.14 4.86
N VAL A 141 16.05 -11.91 4.50
CA VAL A 141 14.64 -11.53 4.30
C VAL A 141 14.38 -11.28 2.83
N LEU A 142 13.19 -11.64 2.35
CA LEU A 142 12.66 -11.27 1.03
C LEU A 142 11.37 -10.49 1.21
N ASP A 143 11.32 -9.29 0.64
CA ASP A 143 10.12 -8.46 0.55
C ASP A 143 9.50 -8.58 -0.84
N LEU A 144 8.24 -9.03 -0.90
CA LEU A 144 7.48 -9.20 -2.13
C LEU A 144 6.72 -7.92 -2.46
N GLY A 145 7.01 -7.34 -3.64
CA GLY A 145 6.47 -6.05 -4.06
C GLY A 145 7.05 -4.91 -3.27
N SER A 146 8.38 -4.85 -3.21
CA SER A 146 9.14 -3.95 -2.34
C SER A 146 8.95 -2.45 -2.63
N GLY A 147 8.37 -2.09 -3.78
CA GLY A 147 8.13 -0.71 -4.16
C GLY A 147 9.38 0.17 -4.02
N GLY A 148 9.24 1.31 -3.34
CA GLY A 148 10.35 2.23 -3.02
C GLY A 148 11.36 1.73 -2.00
N GLY A 149 11.23 0.49 -1.49
CA GLY A 149 12.22 -0.20 -0.66
C GLY A 149 12.13 0.07 0.83
N ILE A 150 11.03 0.62 1.35
CA ILE A 150 10.89 0.94 2.79
C ILE A 150 11.05 -0.29 3.67
N ASP A 151 10.32 -1.38 3.39
CA ASP A 151 10.34 -2.59 4.20
C ASP A 151 11.67 -3.36 4.06
N VAL A 152 12.33 -3.26 2.89
CA VAL A 152 13.69 -3.77 2.68
C VAL A 152 14.71 -3.05 3.56
N LEU A 153 14.66 -1.71 3.62
CA LEU A 153 15.56 -0.91 4.44
C LEU A 153 15.34 -1.14 5.94
N LEU A 154 14.08 -1.25 6.37
CA LEU A 154 13.74 -1.62 7.74
C LEU A 154 14.23 -3.02 8.10
N SER A 155 14.05 -3.99 7.18
CA SER A 155 14.53 -5.37 7.35
C SER A 155 16.05 -5.41 7.46
N ALA A 156 16.77 -4.72 6.56
CA ALA A 156 18.24 -4.66 6.56
C ALA A 156 18.81 -4.12 7.87
N ARG A 157 18.16 -3.09 8.45
CA ARG A 157 18.53 -2.55 9.77
C ARG A 157 18.31 -3.57 10.88
N ARG A 158 17.17 -4.27 10.88
CA ARG A 158 16.81 -5.24 11.93
C ARG A 158 17.68 -6.48 11.91
N VAL A 159 17.96 -7.02 10.71
CA VAL A 159 18.83 -8.20 10.60
C VAL A 159 20.31 -7.88 10.79
N GLY A 160 20.67 -6.60 10.71
CA GLY A 160 22.03 -6.12 10.99
C GLY A 160 23.05 -6.53 9.91
N PRO A 161 24.34 -6.26 10.14
CA PRO A 161 25.39 -6.40 9.11
C PRO A 161 25.70 -7.83 8.71
N THR A 162 25.24 -8.83 9.45
CA THR A 162 25.39 -10.26 9.14
C THR A 162 24.18 -10.86 8.45
N GLY A 163 23.07 -10.12 8.40
CA GLY A 163 21.86 -10.47 7.68
C GLY A 163 21.77 -9.76 6.33
N PHE A 164 20.76 -10.09 5.56
CA PHE A 164 20.56 -9.57 4.22
C PHE A 164 19.07 -9.36 3.90
N ALA A 165 18.75 -8.36 3.07
CA ALA A 165 17.37 -8.12 2.64
C ALA A 165 17.28 -7.99 1.12
N TYR A 166 16.44 -8.84 0.51
CA TYR A 166 16.06 -8.75 -0.89
C TYR A 166 14.74 -8.00 -1.02
N GLY A 167 14.64 -7.14 -2.04
CA GLY A 167 13.38 -6.55 -2.48
C GLY A 167 13.04 -7.00 -3.88
N LEU A 168 11.85 -7.56 -4.09
CA LEU A 168 11.36 -7.98 -5.39
C LEU A 168 10.27 -7.01 -5.87
N ASP A 169 10.42 -6.46 -7.07
CA ASP A 169 9.38 -5.67 -7.72
C ASP A 169 9.39 -5.89 -9.24
N MET A 170 8.23 -5.75 -9.87
CA MET A 170 8.09 -5.89 -11.33
C MET A 170 8.30 -4.57 -12.08
N THR A 171 8.33 -3.44 -11.37
CA THR A 171 8.31 -2.08 -11.91
C THR A 171 9.71 -1.49 -11.91
N ASP A 172 10.24 -1.14 -13.09
CA ASP A 172 11.60 -0.59 -13.22
C ASP A 172 11.75 0.73 -12.46
N GLU A 173 10.73 1.58 -12.48
CA GLU A 173 10.68 2.88 -11.82
C GLU A 173 10.75 2.73 -10.29
N MET A 174 10.03 1.74 -9.71
CA MET A 174 10.10 1.43 -8.29
C MET A 174 11.48 0.89 -7.91
N LEU A 175 12.04 -0.02 -8.69
CA LEU A 175 13.39 -0.54 -8.45
C LEU A 175 14.47 0.53 -8.53
N ALA A 176 14.33 1.49 -9.47
CA ALA A 176 15.25 2.62 -9.56
C ALA A 176 15.15 3.51 -8.30
N LEU A 177 13.94 3.82 -7.85
CA LEU A 177 13.69 4.57 -6.63
C LEU A 177 14.23 3.83 -5.39
N ALA A 178 13.97 2.53 -5.28
CA ALA A 178 14.46 1.70 -4.16
C ALA A 178 16.00 1.70 -4.06
N ARG A 179 16.70 1.60 -5.20
CA ARG A 179 18.17 1.68 -5.23
C ARG A 179 18.69 3.06 -4.84
N GLN A 180 18.00 4.13 -5.24
CA GLN A 180 18.33 5.50 -4.80
C GLN A 180 18.14 5.65 -3.28
N ASN A 181 17.04 5.15 -2.74
CA ASN A 181 16.77 5.17 -1.31
C ASN A 181 17.79 4.35 -0.51
N ALA A 182 18.18 3.18 -1.01
CA ALA A 182 19.22 2.36 -0.38
C ALA A 182 20.58 3.07 -0.35
N ALA A 183 20.96 3.73 -1.45
CA ALA A 183 22.19 4.52 -1.50
C ALA A 183 22.13 5.71 -0.54
N ALA A 184 21.01 6.42 -0.45
CA ALA A 184 20.81 7.52 0.49
C ALA A 184 20.85 7.07 1.95
N ALA A 185 20.31 5.88 2.25
CA ALA A 185 20.35 5.25 3.56
C ALA A 185 21.69 4.55 3.86
N GLN A 186 22.64 4.54 2.91
CA GLN A 186 23.92 3.82 3.00
C GLN A 186 23.77 2.32 3.35
N ALA A 187 22.67 1.71 2.94
CA ALA A 187 22.40 0.30 3.18
C ALA A 187 23.27 -0.57 2.25
N GLN A 188 24.11 -1.45 2.82
CA GLN A 188 25.03 -2.30 2.08
C GLN A 188 24.57 -3.76 2.00
N ASN A 189 23.63 -4.15 2.84
CA ASN A 189 23.11 -5.51 2.95
C ASN A 189 21.70 -5.63 2.32
N VAL A 190 21.54 -5.01 1.15
CA VAL A 190 20.28 -5.04 0.38
C VAL A 190 20.53 -5.31 -1.10
N GLU A 191 19.59 -5.99 -1.76
CA GLU A 191 19.57 -6.17 -3.20
C GLU A 191 18.14 -6.07 -3.73
N PHE A 192 17.95 -5.40 -4.89
CA PHE A 192 16.65 -5.25 -5.53
C PHE A 192 16.60 -6.04 -6.84
N LEU A 193 15.68 -7.00 -6.87
CA LEU A 193 15.47 -7.95 -7.94
C LEU A 193 14.28 -7.55 -8.80
N LYS A 194 14.42 -7.64 -10.12
CA LYS A 194 13.30 -7.49 -11.04
C LYS A 194 12.64 -8.84 -11.28
N GLY A 195 11.36 -8.94 -11.04
CA GLY A 195 10.57 -10.15 -11.25
C GLY A 195 9.15 -9.99 -10.81
N THR A 196 8.36 -11.04 -10.94
CA THR A 196 7.00 -11.12 -10.43
C THR A 196 6.93 -12.02 -9.20
N ILE A 197 5.94 -11.80 -8.37
CA ILE A 197 5.77 -12.58 -7.13
C ILE A 197 5.33 -14.02 -7.39
N GLU A 198 4.81 -14.31 -8.61
CA GLU A 198 4.46 -15.64 -9.08
C GLU A 198 5.67 -16.44 -9.60
N GLU A 199 6.81 -15.77 -9.86
CA GLU A 199 8.06 -16.38 -10.34
C GLU A 199 9.24 -15.62 -9.72
N ILE A 200 9.63 -16.01 -8.50
CA ILE A 200 10.68 -15.34 -7.73
C ILE A 200 12.07 -15.75 -8.25
N PRO A 201 12.94 -14.79 -8.67
CA PRO A 201 14.25 -15.08 -9.24
C PRO A 201 15.29 -15.40 -8.16
N LEU A 202 14.96 -16.29 -7.23
CA LEU A 202 15.85 -16.82 -6.20
C LEU A 202 15.76 -18.34 -6.18
N ASP A 203 16.82 -18.99 -5.79
CA ASP A 203 16.85 -20.44 -5.63
C ASP A 203 15.98 -20.91 -4.45
N ALA A 204 15.56 -22.17 -4.48
CA ALA A 204 14.81 -22.77 -3.38
C ALA A 204 15.62 -22.77 -2.08
N GLY A 205 14.99 -22.41 -0.97
CA GLY A 205 15.63 -22.41 0.34
C GLY A 205 16.71 -21.33 0.52
N THR A 206 16.54 -20.17 -0.13
CA THR A 206 17.49 -19.05 -0.05
C THR A 206 17.25 -18.18 1.17
N VAL A 207 15.98 -17.96 1.58
CA VAL A 207 15.61 -16.96 2.59
C VAL A 207 15.07 -17.59 3.86
N ASP A 208 15.25 -16.89 4.97
CA ASP A 208 14.74 -17.28 6.28
C ASP A 208 13.32 -16.74 6.50
N VAL A 209 13.05 -15.56 5.95
CA VAL A 209 11.77 -14.85 6.13
C VAL A 209 11.29 -14.28 4.80
N VAL A 210 10.00 -14.44 4.52
CA VAL A 210 9.29 -13.71 3.46
C VAL A 210 8.34 -12.73 4.11
N ILE A 211 8.40 -11.48 3.68
CA ILE A 211 7.45 -10.43 4.05
C ILE A 211 6.72 -9.92 2.81
N SER A 212 5.56 -9.31 3.01
CA SER A 212 4.81 -8.61 1.96
C SER A 212 3.85 -7.61 2.58
N ASN A 213 3.60 -6.51 1.89
CA ASN A 213 2.71 -5.45 2.34
C ASN A 213 1.72 -5.07 1.25
N CYS A 214 0.49 -5.59 1.32
CA CYS A 214 -0.61 -5.33 0.38
C CYS A 214 -0.31 -5.66 -1.10
N VAL A 215 0.45 -6.71 -1.38
CA VAL A 215 0.84 -7.07 -2.75
C VAL A 215 0.24 -8.39 -3.22
N ILE A 216 0.05 -9.36 -2.34
CA ILE A 216 -0.47 -10.70 -2.71
C ILE A 216 -1.85 -10.58 -3.35
N ASN A 217 -2.68 -9.66 -2.88
CA ASN A 217 -4.01 -9.40 -3.43
C ASN A 217 -4.01 -8.88 -4.87
N LEU A 218 -2.90 -8.29 -5.33
CA LEU A 218 -2.74 -7.80 -6.71
C LEU A 218 -2.48 -8.91 -7.72
N SER A 219 -2.00 -10.07 -7.25
CA SER A 219 -1.81 -11.23 -8.12
C SER A 219 -3.13 -11.85 -8.55
N THR A 220 -3.18 -12.34 -9.79
CA THR A 220 -4.28 -13.15 -10.31
C THR A 220 -4.08 -14.64 -10.10
N ASP A 221 -2.89 -15.06 -9.66
CA ASP A 221 -2.53 -16.46 -9.35
C ASP A 221 -1.91 -16.56 -7.95
N LYS A 222 -2.75 -16.42 -6.95
CA LYS A 222 -2.33 -16.46 -5.55
C LYS A 222 -1.75 -17.81 -5.10
N PRO A 223 -2.26 -18.97 -5.58
CA PRO A 223 -1.63 -20.25 -5.31
C PRO A 223 -0.17 -20.32 -5.81
N ALA A 224 0.13 -19.77 -7.01
CA ALA A 224 1.51 -19.69 -7.50
C ALA A 224 2.40 -18.83 -6.60
N VAL A 225 1.89 -17.66 -6.15
CA VAL A 225 2.62 -16.78 -5.21
C VAL A 225 2.97 -17.53 -3.93
N ILE A 226 1.98 -18.19 -3.33
CA ILE A 226 2.17 -18.91 -2.06
C ILE A 226 3.11 -20.10 -2.24
N GLY A 227 3.03 -20.78 -3.39
CA GLY A 227 3.97 -21.85 -3.77
C GLY A 227 5.42 -21.35 -3.89
N GLU A 228 5.61 -20.18 -4.49
CA GLU A 228 6.92 -19.54 -4.62
C GLU A 228 7.48 -19.07 -3.26
N MET A 229 6.63 -18.49 -2.40
CA MET A 229 7.01 -18.18 -1.01
C MET A 229 7.50 -19.44 -0.28
N PHE A 230 6.77 -20.54 -0.42
CA PHE A 230 7.19 -21.82 0.17
C PHE A 230 8.50 -22.31 -0.42
N ARG A 231 8.67 -22.22 -1.73
CA ARG A 231 9.89 -22.70 -2.44
C ARG A 231 11.14 -21.97 -1.96
N VAL A 232 11.10 -20.64 -1.91
CA VAL A 232 12.28 -19.82 -1.58
C VAL A 232 12.66 -19.84 -0.10
N LEU A 233 11.72 -20.15 0.79
CA LEU A 233 11.98 -20.30 2.21
C LEU A 233 12.83 -21.52 2.52
N ARG A 234 13.77 -21.39 3.46
CA ARG A 234 14.46 -22.50 4.10
C ARG A 234 13.50 -23.33 4.94
N PRO A 235 13.77 -24.62 5.17
CA PRO A 235 13.06 -25.38 6.20
C PRO A 235 13.16 -24.65 7.56
N GLY A 236 12.03 -24.47 8.23
CA GLY A 236 11.93 -23.68 9.46
C GLY A 236 11.78 -22.19 9.23
N GLY A 237 11.84 -21.71 7.99
CA GLY A 237 11.58 -20.31 7.63
C GLY A 237 10.10 -19.94 7.78
N ARG A 238 9.81 -18.65 7.79
CA ARG A 238 8.46 -18.12 8.09
C ARG A 238 8.02 -17.02 7.16
N VAL A 239 6.73 -16.77 7.15
CA VAL A 239 6.09 -15.63 6.50
C VAL A 239 5.53 -14.66 7.53
N GLY A 240 5.65 -13.34 7.23
CA GLY A 240 4.98 -12.26 7.93
C GLY A 240 4.40 -11.28 6.91
N VAL A 241 3.10 -11.41 6.63
CA VAL A 241 2.40 -10.61 5.61
C VAL A 241 1.42 -9.67 6.29
N SER A 242 1.37 -8.44 5.82
CA SER A 242 0.30 -7.48 6.10
C SER A 242 -0.51 -7.30 4.83
N ASP A 243 -1.81 -7.63 4.86
CA ASP A 243 -2.67 -7.57 3.67
C ASP A 243 -4.12 -7.25 4.05
N VAL A 244 -4.94 -6.86 3.08
CA VAL A 244 -6.39 -6.76 3.25
C VAL A 244 -6.99 -8.15 3.09
N VAL A 245 -7.86 -8.54 4.01
CA VAL A 245 -8.62 -9.79 3.94
C VAL A 245 -10.11 -9.53 4.06
N ALA A 246 -10.89 -10.42 3.45
CA ALA A 246 -12.34 -10.41 3.53
C ALA A 246 -12.85 -11.37 4.60
N GLU A 247 -13.96 -11.05 5.22
CA GLU A 247 -14.72 -12.01 6.01
C GLU A 247 -15.23 -13.17 5.12
N ASN A 248 -15.33 -14.36 5.71
CA ASN A 248 -15.64 -15.59 4.96
C ASN A 248 -16.99 -15.59 4.25
N HIS A 249 -17.92 -14.75 4.68
CA HIS A 249 -19.24 -14.65 4.06
C HIS A 249 -19.28 -13.85 2.76
N LEU A 250 -18.23 -13.05 2.47
CA LEU A 250 -18.15 -12.22 1.27
C LEU A 250 -17.68 -13.02 0.06
N ALA A 251 -18.56 -13.20 -0.92
CA ALA A 251 -18.20 -13.78 -2.20
C ALA A 251 -17.25 -12.85 -3.00
N PRO A 252 -16.43 -13.38 -3.93
CA PRO A 252 -15.50 -12.55 -4.73
C PRO A 252 -16.17 -11.36 -5.46
N ALA A 253 -17.38 -11.53 -5.99
CA ALA A 253 -18.13 -10.44 -6.64
C ALA A 253 -18.46 -9.32 -5.64
N GLN A 254 -18.82 -9.65 -4.42
CA GLN A 254 -19.14 -8.67 -3.37
C GLN A 254 -17.89 -7.91 -2.91
N ARG A 255 -16.71 -8.56 -2.90
CA ARG A 255 -15.42 -7.89 -2.62
C ARG A 255 -15.08 -6.90 -3.72
N ALA A 256 -15.31 -7.26 -5.00
CA ALA A 256 -15.05 -6.39 -6.14
C ALA A 256 -15.93 -5.12 -6.16
N GLU A 257 -17.13 -5.17 -5.56
CA GLU A 257 -18.00 -4.01 -5.41
C GLU A 257 -17.55 -3.01 -4.34
N ARG A 258 -16.68 -3.43 -3.41
CA ARG A 258 -16.23 -2.62 -2.26
C ARG A 258 -15.00 -1.77 -2.55
N GLY A 259 -14.26 -2.05 -3.61
CA GLY A 259 -13.09 -1.28 -3.98
C GLY A 259 -12.37 -1.79 -5.22
N SER A 260 -11.32 -1.08 -5.62
CA SER A 260 -10.58 -1.40 -6.83
C SER A 260 -9.61 -2.58 -6.61
N HIS A 261 -9.20 -3.21 -7.71
CA HIS A 261 -8.17 -4.24 -7.68
C HIS A 261 -6.81 -3.63 -7.30
N VAL A 262 -6.52 -2.45 -7.84
CA VAL A 262 -5.28 -1.71 -7.56
C VAL A 262 -5.21 -1.23 -6.10
N GLY A 263 -6.35 -1.01 -5.46
CA GLY A 263 -6.46 -0.72 -4.03
C GLY A 263 -6.46 -1.97 -3.14
N CYS A 264 -6.04 -3.13 -3.64
CA CYS A 264 -5.94 -4.42 -2.91
C CYS A 264 -7.27 -4.98 -2.37
N ILE A 265 -8.43 -4.37 -2.69
CA ILE A 265 -9.74 -4.75 -2.14
C ILE A 265 -10.42 -5.80 -3.02
N ALA A 266 -10.56 -5.54 -4.33
CA ALA A 266 -11.26 -6.46 -5.24
C ALA A 266 -10.61 -7.85 -5.32
N GLY A 267 -9.29 -7.90 -5.19
CA GLY A 267 -8.50 -9.14 -5.22
C GLY A 267 -8.27 -9.79 -3.86
N ALA A 268 -8.80 -9.24 -2.77
CA ALA A 268 -8.54 -9.75 -1.43
C ALA A 268 -9.05 -11.18 -1.26
N LEU A 269 -8.25 -12.00 -0.58
CA LEU A 269 -8.67 -13.33 -0.14
C LEU A 269 -9.54 -13.22 1.11
N SER A 270 -10.44 -14.17 1.31
CA SER A 270 -11.07 -14.36 2.62
C SER A 270 -10.08 -15.01 3.58
N ILE A 271 -10.39 -14.95 4.88
CA ILE A 271 -9.60 -15.62 5.93
C ILE A 271 -9.43 -17.09 5.58
N ALA A 272 -10.53 -17.79 5.26
CA ALA A 272 -10.50 -19.21 4.94
C ALA A 272 -9.71 -19.53 3.65
N GLU A 273 -9.79 -18.69 2.62
CA GLU A 273 -9.00 -18.87 1.40
C GLU A 273 -7.50 -18.71 1.68
N TYR A 274 -7.10 -17.73 2.49
CA TYR A 274 -5.70 -17.55 2.90
C TYR A 274 -5.17 -18.78 3.65
N GLU A 275 -5.94 -19.23 4.66
CA GLU A 275 -5.59 -20.41 5.45
C GLU A 275 -5.47 -21.68 4.57
N ALA A 276 -6.42 -21.87 3.65
CA ALA A 276 -6.42 -23.03 2.75
C ALA A 276 -5.20 -23.00 1.81
N PHE A 277 -4.92 -21.89 1.13
CA PHE A 277 -3.80 -21.80 0.19
C PHE A 277 -2.45 -21.99 0.87
N LEU A 278 -2.28 -21.46 2.09
CA LEU A 278 -1.05 -21.67 2.87
C LEU A 278 -0.92 -23.13 3.30
N ALA A 279 -1.98 -23.76 3.77
CA ALA A 279 -1.98 -25.18 4.15
C ALA A 279 -1.73 -26.10 2.96
N ASP A 280 -2.35 -25.84 1.82
CA ASP A 280 -2.18 -26.60 0.58
C ASP A 280 -0.74 -26.53 0.04
N ALA A 281 -0.06 -25.38 0.23
CA ALA A 281 1.35 -25.24 -0.11
C ALA A 281 2.30 -25.94 0.88
N GLY A 282 1.78 -26.43 2.01
CA GLY A 282 2.54 -27.17 3.02
C GLY A 282 3.03 -26.33 4.21
N PHE A 283 2.54 -25.12 4.39
CA PHE A 283 2.81 -24.33 5.57
C PHE A 283 2.08 -24.88 6.81
N GLU A 284 2.71 -24.73 7.96
CA GLU A 284 2.16 -25.04 9.27
C GLU A 284 2.01 -23.76 10.12
N GLN A 285 1.33 -23.86 11.26
CA GLN A 285 1.13 -22.77 12.21
C GLN A 285 0.52 -21.53 11.53
N VAL A 286 -0.39 -21.74 10.59
CA VAL A 286 -1.06 -20.68 9.84
C VAL A 286 -1.97 -19.88 10.79
N SER A 287 -1.87 -18.56 10.73
CA SER A 287 -2.76 -17.66 11.47
C SER A 287 -3.05 -16.41 10.66
N VAL A 288 -4.31 -15.99 10.65
CA VAL A 288 -4.79 -14.72 10.09
C VAL A 288 -5.42 -13.92 11.22
N THR A 289 -4.82 -12.79 11.58
CA THR A 289 -5.27 -11.93 12.68
C THR A 289 -5.72 -10.59 12.12
N LEU A 290 -7.00 -10.26 12.28
CA LEU A 290 -7.55 -8.97 11.87
C LEU A 290 -6.97 -7.83 12.71
N THR A 291 -6.74 -6.68 12.11
CA THR A 291 -6.20 -5.48 12.76
C THR A 291 -7.21 -4.34 12.82
N HIS A 292 -7.58 -3.77 11.70
CA HIS A 292 -8.53 -2.65 11.60
C HIS A 292 -9.50 -2.91 10.44
N GLU A 293 -10.66 -2.30 10.51
CA GLU A 293 -11.62 -2.32 9.42
C GLU A 293 -11.20 -1.36 8.31
N VAL A 294 -11.20 -1.84 7.07
CA VAL A 294 -10.93 -1.06 5.86
C VAL A 294 -12.23 -0.58 5.24
N THR A 295 -13.20 -1.49 5.12
CA THR A 295 -14.57 -1.24 4.69
C THR A 295 -15.44 -2.42 5.15
N ASP A 296 -16.76 -2.32 5.04
CA ASP A 296 -17.71 -3.33 5.50
C ASP A 296 -17.30 -4.76 5.13
N GLY A 297 -16.96 -5.57 6.14
CA GLY A 297 -16.50 -6.95 6.02
C GLY A 297 -15.10 -7.14 5.40
N MET A 298 -14.30 -6.07 5.26
CA MET A 298 -12.92 -6.09 4.77
C MET A 298 -12.01 -5.48 5.82
N HIS A 299 -10.92 -6.16 6.14
CA HIS A 299 -10.05 -5.77 7.25
C HIS A 299 -8.58 -5.81 6.83
N GLY A 300 -7.77 -4.93 7.38
CA GLY A 300 -6.33 -5.16 7.45
C GLY A 300 -6.06 -6.39 8.30
N ALA A 301 -5.10 -7.20 7.92
CA ALA A 301 -4.76 -8.42 8.64
C ALA A 301 -3.26 -8.70 8.64
N ILE A 302 -2.84 -9.42 9.68
CA ILE A 302 -1.52 -10.01 9.77
C ILE A 302 -1.66 -11.50 9.51
N VAL A 303 -0.93 -11.98 8.50
CA VAL A 303 -0.86 -13.39 8.13
C VAL A 303 0.51 -13.94 8.51
N ARG A 304 0.54 -15.04 9.26
CA ARG A 304 1.77 -15.76 9.64
C ARG A 304 1.65 -17.22 9.29
N ALA A 305 2.76 -17.80 8.86
CA ALA A 305 2.88 -19.23 8.63
C ALA A 305 4.34 -19.64 8.70
N VAL A 306 4.62 -20.93 8.93
CA VAL A 306 5.96 -21.47 9.05
C VAL A 306 6.12 -22.63 8.06
N LYS A 307 7.23 -22.64 7.32
CA LYS A 307 7.62 -23.81 6.53
C LYS A 307 8.18 -24.86 7.48
N PRO A 308 7.68 -26.11 7.47
CA PRO A 308 8.16 -27.16 8.35
C PRO A 308 9.67 -27.32 8.31
N ALA A 309 10.30 -27.51 9.46
CA ALA A 309 11.67 -27.96 9.52
C ALA A 309 11.77 -29.37 8.93
N ARG A 310 12.84 -29.66 8.17
CA ARG A 310 13.04 -31.04 7.70
C ARG A 310 13.12 -31.98 8.92
N THR A 311 12.20 -32.92 9.00
CA THR A 311 12.36 -34.06 9.93
C THR A 311 13.57 -34.87 9.46
N VAL A 312 14.61 -34.91 10.29
CA VAL A 312 15.82 -35.72 10.04
C VAL A 312 15.51 -37.19 10.29
#